data_44b09a6fe336d3caf4fb1e783bb172d0
#
_entry.id   44b09a6fe336d3caf4fb1e783bb172d0
#
_cell.length_a   1.000
_cell.length_b   1.000
_cell.length_c   1.000
_cell.angle_alpha   90.00
_cell.angle_beta   90.00
_cell.angle_gamma   90.00
#
_symmetry.space_group_name_H-M   'P 1'
#
loop_
_entity.id
_entity.type
_entity.pdbx_description
1 polymer ?
#
loop_
_entity_poly.entity_id
_entity_poly.type
_entity_poly.pdbx_seq_one_letter_code
_entity_poly.pdbx_strand_id
1 'polypeptide(L)'
;MAIEVLLIDDDADLSVMLRTLLRGQDFQIRAIFTGLEGIDACRQAPPDVIILDLLMPEMDGWQVCEEIRKFSDVPILILSALGAPGSVARALDAGADDYLIKPVHASLLASRLRTLVRRRSLRQKEQAA
;
A
#
# COMPACT_ATOMS: atom_id res chain seq x y z
N MET A 1 -19.09 3.02 -2.37
CA MET A 1 -18.14 2.80 -3.47
C MET A 1 -16.96 1.98 -2.99
N ALA A 2 -16.42 1.13 -3.86
CA ALA A 2 -15.28 0.31 -3.48
C ALA A 2 -14.00 1.14 -3.34
N ILE A 3 -13.17 0.78 -2.36
CA ILE A 3 -11.84 1.33 -2.20
C ILE A 3 -10.91 0.62 -3.18
N GLU A 4 -10.24 1.37 -4.02
CA GLU A 4 -9.30 0.82 -4.99
C GLU A 4 -7.92 0.69 -4.36
N VAL A 5 -7.45 -0.55 -4.27
CA VAL A 5 -6.17 -0.91 -3.67
C VAL A 5 -5.21 -1.36 -4.77
N LEU A 6 -4.04 -0.74 -4.81
CA LEU A 6 -2.93 -1.21 -5.64
C LEU A 6 -1.99 -2.02 -4.76
N LEU A 7 -1.90 -3.32 -5.02
CA LEU A 7 -0.99 -4.21 -4.31
C LEU A 7 0.28 -4.39 -5.12
N ILE A 8 1.41 -3.97 -4.57
CA ILE A 8 2.73 -4.12 -5.18
C ILE A 8 3.52 -5.13 -4.36
N ASP A 9 3.59 -6.35 -4.82
CA ASP A 9 4.25 -7.46 -4.15
C ASP A 9 4.53 -8.55 -5.19
N ASP A 10 5.72 -9.11 -5.19
CA ASP A 10 6.11 -10.15 -6.16
C ASP A 10 5.49 -11.52 -5.85
N ASP A 11 4.81 -11.68 -4.73
CA ASP A 11 4.14 -12.91 -4.34
C ASP A 11 2.71 -12.97 -4.91
N ALA A 12 2.54 -13.72 -5.99
CA ALA A 12 1.24 -13.89 -6.64
C ALA A 12 0.22 -14.59 -5.74
N ASP A 13 0.66 -15.51 -4.88
CA ASP A 13 -0.23 -16.22 -3.95
C ASP A 13 -0.82 -15.26 -2.91
N LEU A 14 -0.04 -14.28 -2.48
CA LEU A 14 -0.52 -13.24 -1.57
C LEU A 14 -1.69 -12.46 -2.19
N SER A 15 -1.60 -12.13 -3.48
CA SER A 15 -2.66 -11.38 -4.15
C SER A 15 -3.99 -12.14 -4.16
N VAL A 16 -3.93 -13.44 -4.40
CA VAL A 16 -5.11 -14.32 -4.36
C VAL A 16 -5.67 -14.38 -2.94
N MET A 17 -4.81 -14.56 -1.96
CA MET A 17 -5.19 -14.63 -0.54
C MET A 17 -5.87 -13.33 -0.10
N LEU A 18 -5.28 -12.17 -0.42
CA LEU A 18 -5.84 -10.87 -0.01
C LEU A 18 -7.18 -10.59 -0.67
N ARG A 19 -7.36 -10.95 -1.95
CA ARG A 19 -8.66 -10.84 -2.60
C ARG A 19 -9.72 -11.66 -1.89
N THR A 20 -9.37 -12.87 -1.45
CA THR A 20 -10.28 -13.74 -0.70
C THR A 20 -10.59 -13.17 0.67
N LEU A 21 -9.57 -12.75 1.42
CA LEU A 21 -9.73 -12.23 2.77
C LEU A 21 -10.54 -10.93 2.82
N LEU A 22 -10.42 -10.09 1.79
CA LEU A 22 -11.08 -8.79 1.75
C LEU A 22 -12.39 -8.82 0.95
N ARG A 23 -12.81 -10.00 0.50
CA ARG A 23 -14.07 -10.18 -0.24
C ARG A 23 -15.24 -9.74 0.63
N GLY A 24 -16.17 -8.99 0.04
CA GLY A 24 -17.36 -8.51 0.74
C GLY A 24 -17.13 -7.29 1.60
N GLN A 25 -15.95 -6.69 1.56
CA GLN A 25 -15.59 -5.51 2.38
C GLN A 25 -15.34 -4.25 1.55
N ASP A 26 -15.91 -4.17 0.37
CA ASP A 26 -15.81 -3.01 -0.52
C ASP A 26 -14.39 -2.63 -0.93
N PHE A 27 -13.55 -3.63 -1.22
CA PHE A 27 -12.22 -3.41 -1.78
C PHE A 27 -12.12 -4.00 -3.18
N GLN A 28 -11.48 -3.27 -4.08
CA GLN A 28 -11.06 -3.78 -5.38
C GLN A 28 -9.54 -3.77 -5.43
N ILE A 29 -8.94 -4.94 -5.60
CA ILE A 29 -7.49 -5.09 -5.57
C ILE A 29 -6.96 -5.30 -6.97
N ARG A 30 -6.01 -4.44 -7.35
CA ARG A 30 -5.23 -4.57 -8.57
C ARG A 30 -3.81 -4.96 -8.15
N ALA A 31 -3.37 -6.14 -8.56
CA ALA A 31 -2.06 -6.68 -8.16
C ALA A 31 -1.02 -6.44 -9.24
N ILE A 32 0.13 -5.92 -8.83
CA ILE A 32 1.29 -5.68 -9.68
C ILE A 32 2.49 -6.33 -9.00
N PHE A 33 3.37 -6.95 -9.77
CA PHE A 33 4.37 -7.86 -9.23
C PHE A 33 5.80 -7.31 -9.24
N THR A 34 6.02 -6.11 -9.74
CA THR A 34 7.34 -5.45 -9.73
C THR A 34 7.21 -4.00 -9.27
N GLY A 35 8.30 -3.46 -8.71
CA GLY A 35 8.32 -2.08 -8.25
C GLY A 35 8.12 -1.08 -9.37
N LEU A 36 8.83 -1.26 -10.50
CA LEU A 36 8.72 -0.35 -11.65
C LEU A 36 7.32 -0.32 -12.23
N GLU A 37 6.71 -1.48 -12.41
CA GLU A 37 5.33 -1.57 -12.91
C GLU A 37 4.34 -0.96 -11.91
N GLY A 38 4.60 -1.12 -10.62
CA GLY A 38 3.78 -0.55 -9.55
C GLY A 38 3.81 0.98 -9.57
N ILE A 39 4.98 1.56 -9.72
CA ILE A 39 5.14 3.03 -9.84
C ILE A 39 4.37 3.54 -11.06
N ASP A 40 4.54 2.88 -12.19
CA ASP A 40 3.87 3.26 -13.43
C ASP A 40 2.35 3.12 -13.33
N ALA A 41 1.87 2.03 -12.75
CA ALA A 41 0.44 1.82 -12.52
C ALA A 41 -0.16 2.91 -11.63
N CYS A 42 0.55 3.30 -10.58
CA CYS A 42 0.12 4.38 -9.69
C CYS A 42 0.03 5.71 -10.42
N ARG A 43 0.98 5.99 -11.31
CA ARG A 43 0.99 7.23 -12.09
C ARG A 43 -0.14 7.28 -13.10
N GLN A 44 -0.39 6.18 -13.81
CA GLN A 44 -1.39 6.13 -14.88
C GLN A 44 -2.82 6.07 -14.35
N ALA A 45 -3.04 5.32 -13.27
CA ALA A 45 -4.37 5.13 -12.68
C ALA A 45 -4.23 5.13 -11.16
N PRO A 46 -4.20 6.31 -10.52
CA PRO A 46 -3.97 6.41 -9.08
C PRO A 46 -5.00 5.63 -8.27
N PRO A 47 -4.56 4.77 -7.34
CA PRO A 47 -5.46 4.06 -6.43
C PRO A 47 -5.85 4.95 -5.24
N ASP A 48 -6.75 4.44 -4.41
CA ASP A 48 -7.08 5.09 -3.13
C ASP A 48 -6.03 4.83 -2.06
N VAL A 49 -5.38 3.66 -2.13
CA VAL A 49 -4.35 3.25 -1.18
C VAL A 49 -3.46 2.20 -1.82
N ILE A 50 -2.21 2.15 -1.39
CA ILE A 50 -1.23 1.15 -1.85
C ILE A 50 -0.89 0.22 -0.70
N ILE A 51 -0.84 -1.08 -0.99
CA ILE A 51 -0.18 -2.08 -0.13
C ILE A 51 1.13 -2.43 -0.82
N LEU A 52 2.24 -2.30 -0.11
CA LEU A 52 3.57 -2.43 -0.69
C LEU A 52 4.45 -3.35 0.15
N ASP A 53 5.08 -4.34 -0.46
CA ASP A 53 6.11 -5.14 0.19
C ASP A 53 7.48 -4.47 0.05
N LEU A 54 8.34 -4.69 1.03
CA LEU A 54 9.71 -4.16 1.02
C LEU A 54 10.69 -5.07 0.28
N LEU A 55 10.48 -6.39 0.37
CA LEU A 55 11.41 -7.37 -0.18
C LEU A 55 10.96 -7.81 -1.57
N MET A 56 11.46 -7.12 -2.57
CA MET A 56 11.21 -7.45 -3.98
C MET A 56 12.53 -7.44 -4.74
N PRO A 57 12.67 -8.30 -5.77
CA PRO A 57 13.87 -8.28 -6.62
C PRO A 57 13.96 -6.98 -7.43
N GLU A 58 15.16 -6.59 -7.80
CA GLU A 58 15.51 -5.43 -8.62
C GLU A 58 15.27 -4.08 -7.95
N MET A 59 14.03 -3.77 -7.61
CA MET A 59 13.69 -2.52 -6.91
C MET A 59 12.91 -2.87 -5.64
N ASP A 60 13.46 -2.53 -4.49
CA ASP A 60 12.84 -2.79 -3.19
C ASP A 60 11.72 -1.79 -2.88
N GLY A 61 10.92 -2.10 -1.83
CA GLY A 61 9.78 -1.29 -1.47
C GLY A 61 10.12 0.09 -0.92
N TRP A 62 11.28 0.26 -0.28
CA TRP A 62 11.71 1.59 0.18
C TRP A 62 11.93 2.51 -1.03
N GLN A 63 12.58 2.00 -2.08
CA GLN A 63 12.78 2.74 -3.32
C GLN A 63 11.47 3.07 -4.02
N VAL A 64 10.54 2.11 -4.07
CA VAL A 64 9.20 2.32 -4.65
C VAL A 64 8.49 3.45 -3.92
N CYS A 65 8.52 3.44 -2.59
CA CYS A 65 7.89 4.47 -1.77
C CYS A 65 8.47 5.85 -2.07
N GLU A 66 9.80 5.97 -2.10
CA GLU A 66 10.47 7.23 -2.43
C GLU A 66 10.09 7.75 -3.82
N GLU A 67 10.04 6.86 -4.81
CA GLU A 67 9.67 7.24 -6.18
C GLU A 67 8.22 7.70 -6.29
N ILE A 68 7.30 7.01 -5.62
CA ILE A 68 5.88 7.40 -5.62
C ILE A 68 5.71 8.78 -4.97
N ARG A 69 6.43 9.05 -3.90
CA ARG A 69 6.33 10.34 -3.20
C ARG A 69 6.79 11.53 -4.03
N LYS A 70 7.53 11.32 -5.12
CA LYS A 70 7.91 12.40 -6.03
C LYS A 70 6.72 12.97 -6.81
N PHE A 71 5.62 12.22 -6.94
CA PHE A 71 4.46 12.66 -7.72
C PHE A 71 3.10 12.44 -7.06
N SER A 72 3.04 11.78 -5.90
CA SER A 72 1.76 11.45 -5.28
C SER A 72 1.86 11.38 -3.76
N ASP A 73 0.78 11.79 -3.10
CA ASP A 73 0.59 11.66 -1.64
C ASP A 73 -0.35 10.49 -1.29
N VAL A 74 -0.60 9.58 -2.25
CA VAL A 74 -1.44 8.41 -2.01
C VAL A 74 -0.99 7.65 -0.75
N PRO A 75 -1.91 7.21 0.11
CA PRO A 75 -1.52 6.47 1.30
C PRO A 75 -0.80 5.17 0.94
N ILE A 76 0.29 4.89 1.63
CA ILE A 76 1.08 3.67 1.44
C ILE A 76 1.13 2.91 2.75
N LEU A 77 0.61 1.68 2.74
CA LEU A 77 0.72 0.73 3.84
C LEU A 77 1.74 -0.34 3.46
N ILE A 78 2.79 -0.44 4.26
CA ILE A 78 3.77 -1.51 4.09
C ILE A 78 3.22 -2.80 4.71
N LEU A 79 3.26 -3.89 3.96
CA LEU A 79 2.93 -5.22 4.45
C LEU A 79 4.12 -6.13 4.13
N SER A 80 4.91 -6.46 5.16
CA SER A 80 6.19 -7.13 4.95
C SER A 80 6.46 -8.13 6.07
N ALA A 81 7.28 -9.14 5.76
CA ALA A 81 7.79 -10.07 6.77
C ALA A 81 8.84 -9.44 7.69
N LEU A 82 9.43 -8.32 7.29
CA LEU A 82 10.43 -7.61 8.09
C LEU A 82 9.78 -6.88 9.26
N GLY A 83 10.23 -7.18 10.48
CA GLY A 83 9.68 -6.58 11.70
C GLY A 83 10.70 -5.82 12.53
N ALA A 84 11.95 -5.68 12.07
CA ALA A 84 12.98 -4.96 12.82
C ALA A 84 12.67 -3.48 12.90
N PRO A 85 12.88 -2.83 14.07
CA PRO A 85 12.58 -1.39 14.23
C PRO A 85 13.26 -0.50 13.19
N GLY A 86 14.49 -0.84 12.76
CA GLY A 86 15.19 -0.10 11.73
C GLY A 86 14.53 -0.17 10.36
N SER A 87 13.95 -1.32 10.00
CA SER A 87 13.20 -1.49 8.76
C SER A 87 11.94 -0.65 8.77
N VAL A 88 11.23 -0.64 9.89
CA VAL A 88 10.00 0.15 10.08
C VAL A 88 10.32 1.65 9.97
N ALA A 89 11.32 2.11 10.71
CA ALA A 89 11.72 3.52 10.70
C ALA A 89 12.11 3.98 9.30
N ARG A 90 12.88 3.17 8.58
CA ARG A 90 13.30 3.48 7.21
C ARG A 90 12.09 3.61 6.27
N ALA A 91 11.09 2.75 6.42
CA ALA A 91 9.89 2.81 5.59
C ALA A 91 9.09 4.10 5.85
N LEU A 92 8.91 4.45 7.12
CA LEU A 92 8.21 5.69 7.49
C LEU A 92 8.98 6.92 6.98
N ASP A 93 10.30 6.93 7.10
CA ASP A 93 11.13 8.02 6.59
C ASP A 93 11.08 8.11 5.06
N ALA A 94 10.91 6.98 4.37
CA ALA A 94 10.74 6.96 2.91
C ALA A 94 9.37 7.48 2.46
N GLY A 95 8.43 7.67 3.39
CA GLY A 95 7.12 8.24 3.12
C GLY A 95 5.94 7.30 3.29
N ALA A 96 6.14 6.10 3.87
CA ALA A 96 5.04 5.20 4.18
C ALA A 96 4.17 5.76 5.31
N ASP A 97 2.87 5.48 5.26
CA ASP A 97 1.90 5.99 6.25
C ASP A 97 1.62 4.98 7.36
N ASP A 98 1.81 3.69 7.09
CA ASP A 98 1.56 2.63 8.07
C ASP A 98 2.42 1.41 7.74
N TYR A 99 2.54 0.50 8.70
CA TYR A 99 3.39 -0.69 8.57
C TYR A 99 2.74 -1.84 9.31
N LEU A 100 2.50 -2.96 8.60
CA LEU A 100 2.01 -4.20 9.20
C LEU A 100 2.95 -5.34 8.85
N ILE A 101 3.13 -6.25 9.80
CA ILE A 101 4.02 -7.40 9.66
C ILE A 101 3.22 -8.63 9.25
N LYS A 102 3.68 -9.35 8.24
CA LYS A 102 3.08 -10.63 7.82
C LYS A 102 3.29 -11.70 8.88
N PRO A 103 2.34 -12.60 9.11
CA PRO A 103 0.99 -12.63 8.56
C PRO A 103 0.06 -11.62 9.25
N VAL A 104 -0.90 -11.07 8.52
CA VAL A 104 -1.84 -10.08 9.05
C VAL A 104 -3.27 -10.63 9.02
N HIS A 105 -4.07 -10.30 10.03
CA HIS A 105 -5.49 -10.62 10.04
C HIS A 105 -6.25 -9.70 9.09
N ALA A 106 -7.23 -10.26 8.37
CA ALA A 106 -8.03 -9.52 7.39
C ALA A 106 -8.73 -8.31 8.02
N SER A 107 -9.26 -8.46 9.23
CA SER A 107 -9.96 -7.37 9.91
C SER A 107 -9.04 -6.20 10.24
N LEU A 108 -7.81 -6.48 10.67
CA LEU A 108 -6.83 -5.44 10.97
C LEU A 108 -6.39 -4.73 9.69
N LEU A 109 -6.09 -5.48 8.63
CA LEU A 109 -5.71 -4.91 7.35
C LEU A 109 -6.82 -4.01 6.80
N ALA A 110 -8.05 -4.50 6.78
CA ALA A 110 -9.20 -3.73 6.29
C ALA A 110 -9.39 -2.43 7.08
N SER A 111 -9.29 -2.49 8.40
CA SER A 111 -9.41 -1.32 9.27
C SER A 111 -8.34 -0.28 8.97
N ARG A 112 -7.08 -0.72 8.81
CA ARG A 112 -5.98 0.19 8.50
C ARG A 112 -6.13 0.84 7.13
N LEU A 113 -6.55 0.07 6.12
CA LEU A 113 -6.81 0.61 4.78
C LEU A 113 -7.90 1.68 4.80
N ARG A 114 -9.03 1.41 5.49
CA ARG A 114 -10.11 2.38 5.61
C ARG A 114 -9.66 3.64 6.33
N THR A 115 -8.87 3.49 7.39
CA THR A 115 -8.35 4.62 8.16
C THR A 115 -7.47 5.51 7.30
N LEU A 116 -6.59 4.93 6.51
CA LEU A 116 -5.69 5.69 5.63
C LEU A 116 -6.46 6.45 4.56
N VAL A 117 -7.43 5.81 3.93
CA VAL A 117 -8.27 6.44 2.91
C VAL A 117 -9.07 7.60 3.51
N ARG A 118 -9.67 7.39 4.68
CA ARG A 118 -10.44 8.44 5.38
C ARG A 118 -9.57 9.64 5.73
N ARG A 119 -8.35 9.41 6.26
CA ARG A 119 -7.43 10.48 6.63
C ARG A 119 -7.03 11.32 5.42
N ARG A 120 -6.74 10.68 4.30
CA ARG A 120 -6.41 11.39 3.06
C ARG A 120 -7.58 12.23 2.57
N SER A 121 -8.78 11.67 2.58
CA SER A 121 -10.00 12.37 2.18
C SER A 121 -10.23 13.62 3.02
N LEU A 122 -10.03 13.54 4.34
CA LEU A 122 -10.17 14.68 5.24
C LEU A 122 -9.11 15.76 4.95
N ARG A 123 -7.86 15.35 4.71
CA ARG A 123 -6.78 16.31 4.35
C ARG A 123 -7.10 17.03 3.05
N GLN A 124 -7.60 16.31 2.05
CA GLN A 124 -7.97 16.90 0.76
C GLN A 124 -9.09 17.92 0.90
N LYS A 125 -10.08 17.65 1.75
CA LYS A 125 -11.18 18.58 2.05
C LYS A 125 -10.66 19.84 2.75
N GLU A 126 -9.75 19.71 3.70
CA GLU A 126 -9.14 20.84 4.40
C GLU A 126 -8.35 21.72 3.43
N GLN A 127 -7.60 21.11 2.52
CA GLN A 127 -6.81 21.84 1.51
C GLN A 127 -7.70 22.56 0.49
N ALA A 128 -8.89 22.03 0.22
CA ALA A 128 -9.83 22.62 -0.72
C ALA A 128 -10.65 23.77 -0.13
N ALA A 129 -10.67 23.86 1.21
CA ALA A 129 -11.51 24.86 1.92
C ALA A 129 -10.88 26.28 1.90
#